data_5d3d0e7239ef9f44dd2883c040dd6cb0
#
_entry.id   5d3d0e7239ef9f44dd2883c040dd6cb0
#
_cell.length_a   1.000
_cell.length_b   1.000
_cell.length_c   1.000
_cell.angle_alpha   90.00
_cell.angle_beta   90.00
_cell.angle_gamma   90.00
#
_symmetry.space_group_name_H-M   'P 1'
#
loop_
_entity.id
_entity.type
_entity.pdbx_description
1 polymer ?
#
loop_
_entity_poly.entity_id
_entity_poly.type
_entity_poly.pdbx_seq_one_letter_code
_entity_poly.pdbx_strand_id
1 'polypeptide(L)'
;VKRDGKVLWERALGWSYDLPKVGEVPKWRIGWASVKPAPNYFDDVFLELPRSSSILRGLTFLIGAAGLLLLLGITLYMYWSFLRDDWLMSLSLAIITPALSWSLIPYIKLDLVAPRDEPIRFNRLRQKIYIYEFRYDRIFSFSRKRWGVKPVAYNWDDVTAEVYRVYAPGHGGLIENVMLSVRNPETNEVIDRVFFTHDLYHGEAYWAIARLFMQQGPEALPKFVHPPRDWNDDDGLSHMHCLAPKVHWPEDIDRESRTAPSD
;
A
#
# COMPACT_ATOMS: atom_id res chain seq x y z
N VAL A 1 -7.06 16.51 0.12
CA VAL A 1 -5.98 16.97 -0.78
C VAL A 1 -6.17 16.27 -2.11
N LYS A 2 -6.61 17.00 -3.14
CA LYS A 2 -6.76 16.44 -4.50
C LYS A 2 -5.39 16.03 -5.04
N ARG A 3 -5.26 14.81 -5.55
CA ARG A 3 -4.13 14.43 -6.40
C ARG A 3 -4.18 15.28 -7.68
N ASP A 4 -3.05 15.77 -8.11
CA ASP A 4 -2.64 16.51 -9.33
C ASP A 4 -3.66 16.74 -10.48
N GLY A 5 -4.95 16.78 -10.23
CA GLY A 5 -6.00 17.20 -11.18
C GLY A 5 -6.14 16.33 -12.45
N LYS A 6 -5.45 15.20 -12.54
CA LYS A 6 -5.59 14.30 -13.69
C LYS A 6 -6.80 13.40 -13.50
N VAL A 7 -7.72 13.49 -14.45
CA VAL A 7 -8.80 12.50 -14.61
C VAL A 7 -8.16 11.18 -15.01
N LEU A 8 -8.49 10.13 -14.27
CA LEU A 8 -8.06 8.77 -14.58
C LEU A 8 -9.06 8.12 -15.55
N TRP A 9 -8.61 7.12 -16.29
CA TRP A 9 -9.51 6.31 -17.11
C TRP A 9 -10.60 5.71 -16.24
N GLU A 10 -11.85 5.78 -16.66
CA GLU A 10 -12.99 5.26 -15.92
C GLU A 10 -12.80 3.78 -15.55
N ARG A 11 -12.28 2.99 -16.50
CA ARG A 11 -11.89 1.60 -16.29
C ARG A 11 -10.45 1.41 -16.69
N ALA A 12 -9.58 1.14 -15.72
CA ALA A 12 -8.19 0.84 -16.01
C ALA A 12 -8.02 -0.59 -16.55
N LEU A 13 -6.88 -0.85 -17.18
CA LEU A 13 -6.55 -2.17 -17.72
C LEU A 13 -6.65 -3.25 -16.64
N GLY A 14 -7.36 -4.32 -16.94
CA GLY A 14 -7.59 -5.44 -16.01
C GLY A 14 -8.84 -5.28 -15.14
N TRP A 15 -9.59 -4.19 -15.21
CA TRP A 15 -10.87 -4.08 -14.53
C TRP A 15 -11.80 -5.25 -14.93
N SER A 16 -12.45 -5.86 -13.93
CA SER A 16 -13.36 -6.99 -14.13
C SER A 16 -14.79 -6.64 -13.74
N TYR A 17 -15.01 -6.19 -12.52
CA TYR A 17 -16.32 -5.76 -12.00
C TYR A 17 -16.14 -4.92 -10.73
N ASP A 18 -17.23 -4.26 -10.34
CA ASP A 18 -17.29 -3.50 -9.09
C ASP A 18 -17.89 -4.38 -7.98
N LEU A 19 -17.33 -4.25 -6.77
CA LEU A 19 -17.95 -4.83 -5.58
C LEU A 19 -19.23 -4.06 -5.23
N PRO A 20 -20.13 -4.63 -4.41
CA PRO A 20 -21.39 -3.98 -4.05
C PRO A 20 -21.18 -2.57 -3.53
N LYS A 21 -22.07 -1.64 -3.88
CA LYS A 21 -21.94 -0.21 -3.57
C LYS A 21 -22.00 0.06 -2.07
N VAL A 22 -21.50 1.24 -1.69
CA VAL A 22 -21.44 1.71 -0.29
C VAL A 22 -22.80 1.70 0.43
N GLY A 23 -23.90 2.00 -0.29
CA GLY A 23 -25.26 2.00 0.27
C GLY A 23 -25.95 0.63 0.35
N GLU A 24 -25.38 -0.42 -0.25
CA GLU A 24 -25.98 -1.76 -0.21
C GLU A 24 -25.64 -2.48 1.09
N VAL A 25 -26.63 -3.09 1.73
CA VAL A 25 -26.40 -3.89 2.95
C VAL A 25 -25.56 -5.12 2.61
N PRO A 26 -24.44 -5.34 3.30
CA PRO A 26 -23.58 -6.49 3.03
C PRO A 26 -24.30 -7.81 3.32
N LYS A 27 -24.24 -8.74 2.38
CA LYS A 27 -24.60 -10.13 2.64
C LYS A 27 -23.42 -10.79 3.33
N TRP A 28 -23.52 -10.95 4.65
CA TRP A 28 -22.45 -11.50 5.45
C TRP A 28 -22.16 -12.97 5.09
N ARG A 29 -20.85 -13.29 4.97
CA ARG A 29 -20.38 -14.68 4.85
C ARG A 29 -19.63 -15.06 6.12
N ILE A 30 -19.95 -16.23 6.69
CA ILE A 30 -19.37 -16.72 7.96
C ILE A 30 -17.84 -16.71 7.93
N GLY A 31 -17.23 -17.05 6.79
CA GLY A 31 -15.76 -17.05 6.63
C GLY A 31 -15.10 -15.69 6.85
N TRP A 32 -15.81 -14.59 6.69
CA TRP A 32 -15.24 -13.25 6.88
C TRP A 32 -14.92 -12.91 8.34
N ALA A 33 -15.54 -13.59 9.30
CA ALA A 33 -15.19 -13.47 10.72
C ALA A 33 -13.76 -13.99 11.04
N SER A 34 -13.21 -14.84 10.18
CA SER A 34 -11.87 -15.43 10.32
C SER A 34 -10.81 -14.78 9.41
N VAL A 35 -11.12 -13.62 8.82
CA VAL A 35 -10.18 -12.90 7.95
C VAL A 35 -8.87 -12.60 8.68
N LYS A 36 -7.74 -12.86 8.01
CA LYS A 36 -6.39 -12.57 8.51
C LYS A 36 -5.65 -11.73 7.48
N PRO A 37 -5.11 -10.58 7.89
CA PRO A 37 -5.16 -10.00 9.24
C PRO A 37 -6.57 -9.55 9.64
N ALA A 38 -6.86 -9.58 10.94
CA ALA A 38 -8.06 -8.96 11.48
C ALA A 38 -7.96 -7.42 11.39
N PRO A 39 -9.07 -6.67 11.57
CA PRO A 39 -8.99 -5.22 11.72
C PRO A 39 -7.95 -4.81 12.76
N ASN A 40 -7.22 -3.72 12.53
CA ASN A 40 -6.26 -3.19 13.49
C ASN A 40 -6.97 -2.68 14.75
N TYR A 41 -8.06 -1.95 14.54
CA TYR A 41 -8.84 -1.31 15.60
C TYR A 41 -10.25 -1.00 15.11
N PHE A 42 -11.23 -0.97 16.02
CA PHE A 42 -12.54 -0.36 15.80
C PHE A 42 -13.19 0.06 17.13
N ASP A 43 -13.96 1.12 17.06
CA ASP A 43 -14.81 1.64 18.14
C ASP A 43 -16.11 2.21 17.56
N ASP A 44 -16.81 3.07 18.31
CA ASP A 44 -18.05 3.71 17.83
C ASP A 44 -17.82 4.77 16.76
N VAL A 45 -16.61 5.27 16.62
CA VAL A 45 -16.23 6.38 15.73
C VAL A 45 -15.59 5.90 14.45
N PHE A 46 -14.57 5.04 14.57
CA PHE A 46 -13.78 4.61 13.40
C PHE A 46 -13.41 3.14 13.42
N LEU A 47 -13.19 2.62 12.24
CA LEU A 47 -12.62 1.30 11.96
C LEU A 47 -11.29 1.50 11.22
N GLU A 48 -10.24 0.80 11.66
CA GLU A 48 -8.96 0.76 10.95
C GLU A 48 -8.69 -0.65 10.41
N LEU A 49 -8.47 -0.74 9.08
CA LEU A 49 -8.11 -1.97 8.40
C LEU A 49 -6.65 -1.94 7.94
N PRO A 50 -5.90 -3.04 8.14
CA PRO A 50 -4.57 -3.19 7.57
C PRO A 50 -4.65 -3.32 6.05
N ARG A 51 -3.63 -2.82 5.34
CA ARG A 51 -3.58 -2.87 3.89
C ARG A 51 -2.30 -3.48 3.34
N SER A 52 -1.21 -3.29 4.04
CA SER A 52 0.08 -3.78 3.59
C SER A 52 0.25 -5.27 3.88
N SER A 53 0.69 -6.00 2.87
CA SER A 53 1.02 -7.42 2.96
C SER A 53 2.49 -7.66 2.68
N SER A 54 3.38 -6.89 3.25
CA SER A 54 4.82 -7.07 2.99
C SER A 54 5.42 -8.30 3.67
N ILE A 55 4.88 -9.47 3.35
CA ILE A 55 5.41 -10.78 3.78
C ILE A 55 6.87 -10.98 3.37
N LEU A 56 7.28 -10.33 2.28
CA LEU A 56 8.64 -10.42 1.71
C LEU A 56 9.55 -9.26 2.10
N ARG A 57 9.18 -8.48 3.14
CA ARG A 57 10.00 -7.36 3.58
C ARG A 57 11.38 -7.84 4.04
N GLY A 58 12.41 -7.12 3.64
CA GLY A 58 13.80 -7.49 3.86
C GLY A 58 14.41 -8.33 2.73
N LEU A 59 13.61 -9.05 1.95
CA LEU A 59 14.12 -9.82 0.82
C LEU A 59 14.66 -8.88 -0.27
N THR A 60 13.95 -7.80 -0.57
CA THR A 60 14.37 -6.80 -1.56
C THR A 60 15.64 -6.09 -1.10
N PHE A 61 15.76 -5.80 0.20
CA PHE A 61 17.00 -5.28 0.79
C PHE A 61 18.16 -6.26 0.64
N LEU A 62 17.97 -7.52 0.99
CA LEU A 62 19.02 -8.54 0.92
C LEU A 62 19.49 -8.76 -0.53
N ILE A 63 18.56 -8.91 -1.48
CA ILE A 63 18.88 -9.09 -2.90
C ILE A 63 19.57 -7.83 -3.45
N GLY A 64 19.07 -6.64 -3.11
CA GLY A 64 19.65 -5.38 -3.54
C GLY A 64 21.06 -5.17 -2.97
N ALA A 65 21.28 -5.44 -1.68
CA ALA A 65 22.58 -5.33 -1.04
C ALA A 65 23.58 -6.35 -1.60
N ALA A 66 23.15 -7.61 -1.77
CA ALA A 66 23.97 -8.65 -2.40
C ALA A 66 24.35 -8.28 -3.84
N GLY A 67 23.37 -7.74 -4.60
CA GLY A 67 23.59 -7.25 -5.96
C GLY A 67 24.62 -6.10 -6.02
N LEU A 68 24.55 -5.15 -5.10
CA LEU A 68 25.54 -4.06 -5.01
C LEU A 68 26.92 -4.58 -4.66
N LEU A 69 27.05 -5.50 -3.70
CA LEU A 69 28.32 -6.12 -3.32
C LEU A 69 28.92 -6.91 -4.49
N LEU A 70 28.11 -7.69 -5.20
CA LEU A 70 28.52 -8.44 -6.36
C LEU A 70 28.99 -7.51 -7.49
N LEU A 71 28.24 -6.45 -7.76
CA LEU A 71 28.56 -5.45 -8.77
C LEU A 71 29.89 -4.76 -8.45
N LEU A 72 30.10 -4.38 -7.18
CA LEU A 72 31.36 -3.80 -6.71
C LEU A 72 32.52 -4.79 -6.87
N GLY A 73 32.33 -6.06 -6.47
CA GLY A 73 33.35 -7.11 -6.61
C GLY A 73 33.73 -7.34 -8.06
N ILE A 74 32.78 -7.45 -8.97
CA ILE A 74 33.02 -7.58 -10.42
C ILE A 74 33.77 -6.35 -10.94
N THR A 75 33.34 -5.14 -10.56
CA THR A 75 34.00 -3.90 -11.03
C THR A 75 35.45 -3.85 -10.57
N LEU A 76 35.74 -4.18 -9.30
CA LEU A 76 37.09 -4.21 -8.75
C LEU A 76 37.94 -5.29 -9.44
N TYR A 77 37.38 -6.50 -9.67
CA TYR A 77 38.07 -7.57 -10.37
C TYR A 77 38.41 -7.16 -11.82
N MET A 78 37.46 -6.61 -12.55
CA MET A 78 37.67 -6.13 -13.91
C MET A 78 38.68 -4.99 -13.95
N TYR A 79 38.61 -4.05 -12.99
CA TYR A 79 39.60 -2.99 -12.85
C TYR A 79 41.00 -3.57 -12.69
N TRP A 80 41.18 -4.51 -11.78
CA TRP A 80 42.48 -5.12 -11.52
C TRP A 80 43.02 -5.93 -12.69
N SER A 81 42.17 -6.65 -13.41
CA SER A 81 42.57 -7.61 -14.44
C SER A 81 42.74 -7.01 -15.84
N PHE A 82 41.97 -6.00 -16.20
CA PHE A 82 41.85 -5.54 -17.60
C PHE A 82 42.02 -4.04 -17.82
N LEU A 83 41.76 -3.20 -16.83
CA LEU A 83 41.70 -1.75 -17.04
C LEU A 83 43.04 -1.06 -17.18
N ARG A 84 44.13 -1.77 -16.92
CA ARG A 84 45.47 -1.22 -17.01
C ARG A 84 45.86 -0.90 -18.46
N ASP A 85 45.21 -1.60 -19.40
CA ASP A 85 45.61 -1.57 -20.82
C ASP A 85 44.48 -1.15 -21.79
N ASP A 86 43.20 -1.10 -21.34
CA ASP A 86 42.04 -0.72 -22.18
C ASP A 86 41.19 0.41 -21.59
N TRP A 87 41.38 1.62 -22.10
CA TRP A 87 40.67 2.80 -21.63
C TRP A 87 39.18 2.80 -22.00
N LEU A 88 38.77 2.15 -23.12
CA LEU A 88 37.36 2.07 -23.50
C LEU A 88 36.56 1.19 -22.52
N MET A 89 37.17 0.10 -22.09
CA MET A 89 36.58 -0.79 -21.07
C MET A 89 36.50 -0.07 -19.71
N SER A 90 37.52 0.71 -19.35
CA SER A 90 37.51 1.55 -18.15
C SER A 90 36.34 2.54 -18.16
N LEU A 91 36.14 3.24 -19.27
CA LEU A 91 35.10 4.23 -19.43
C LEU A 91 33.71 3.58 -19.37
N SER A 92 33.53 2.43 -20.04
CA SER A 92 32.27 1.71 -20.02
C SER A 92 31.87 1.26 -18.61
N LEU A 93 32.80 0.72 -17.83
CA LEU A 93 32.56 0.34 -16.43
C LEU A 93 32.29 1.53 -15.53
N ALA A 94 32.98 2.65 -15.73
CA ALA A 94 32.75 3.89 -15.00
C ALA A 94 31.35 4.47 -15.22
N ILE A 95 30.68 4.16 -16.32
CA ILE A 95 29.30 4.58 -16.60
C ILE A 95 28.30 3.53 -16.14
N ILE A 96 28.52 2.26 -16.49
CA ILE A 96 27.55 1.17 -16.25
C ILE A 96 27.41 0.88 -14.75
N THR A 97 28.51 0.84 -13.99
CA THR A 97 28.47 0.53 -12.55
C THR A 97 27.63 1.52 -11.75
N PRO A 98 27.83 2.85 -11.87
CA PRO A 98 26.97 3.81 -11.18
C PRO A 98 25.51 3.74 -11.64
N ALA A 99 25.25 3.52 -12.93
CA ALA A 99 23.89 3.43 -13.46
C ALA A 99 23.14 2.22 -12.88
N LEU A 100 23.76 1.04 -12.83
CA LEU A 100 23.19 -0.16 -12.22
C LEU A 100 23.03 0.02 -10.70
N SER A 101 24.03 0.58 -10.01
CA SER A 101 23.92 0.87 -8.58
C SER A 101 22.75 1.82 -8.30
N TRP A 102 22.61 2.88 -9.10
CA TRP A 102 21.50 3.81 -9.00
C TRP A 102 20.14 3.14 -9.15
N SER A 103 20.02 2.17 -10.03
CA SER A 103 18.77 1.43 -10.26
C SER A 103 18.35 0.55 -9.05
N LEU A 104 19.31 0.09 -8.24
CA LEU A 104 19.05 -0.75 -7.06
C LEU A 104 18.71 0.06 -5.79
N ILE A 105 19.26 1.27 -5.66
CA ILE A 105 19.09 2.13 -4.49
C ILE A 105 17.62 2.34 -4.08
N PRO A 106 16.67 2.67 -5.00
CA PRO A 106 15.28 2.91 -4.60
C PRO A 106 14.61 1.70 -3.95
N TYR A 107 14.95 0.49 -4.38
CA TYR A 107 14.39 -0.74 -3.82
C TYR A 107 14.93 -1.03 -2.42
N ILE A 108 16.24 -0.87 -2.22
CA ILE A 108 16.87 -1.00 -0.89
C ILE A 108 16.28 0.03 0.06
N LYS A 109 16.18 1.29 -0.39
CA LYS A 109 15.62 2.37 0.41
C LYS A 109 14.15 2.15 0.73
N LEU A 110 13.35 1.65 -0.22
CA LEU A 110 11.95 1.35 -0.01
C LEU A 110 11.77 0.36 1.15
N ASP A 111 12.55 -0.72 1.16
CA ASP A 111 12.47 -1.74 2.19
C ASP A 111 12.83 -1.23 3.60
N LEU A 112 13.72 -0.23 3.68
CA LEU A 112 14.14 0.38 4.94
C LEU A 112 13.22 1.50 5.44
N VAL A 113 12.61 2.27 4.52
CA VAL A 113 11.93 3.53 4.86
C VAL A 113 10.40 3.43 4.76
N ALA A 114 9.86 2.48 4.00
CA ALA A 114 8.42 2.29 3.94
C ALA A 114 7.88 1.86 5.32
N PRO A 115 6.71 2.35 5.74
CA PRO A 115 6.11 2.00 7.03
C PRO A 115 5.75 0.51 7.09
N ARG A 116 5.52 0.00 8.31
CA ARG A 116 5.12 -1.40 8.55
C ARG A 116 3.81 -1.76 7.87
N ASP A 117 2.88 -0.81 7.85
CA ASP A 117 1.57 -0.94 7.22
C ASP A 117 1.18 0.39 6.57
N GLU A 118 0.19 0.35 5.70
CA GLU A 118 -0.47 1.51 5.10
C GLU A 118 -1.97 1.45 5.38
N PRO A 119 -2.42 1.61 6.65
CA PRO A 119 -3.79 1.35 7.03
C PRO A 119 -4.79 2.31 6.39
N ILE A 120 -6.04 1.88 6.36
CA ILE A 120 -7.18 2.70 5.97
C ILE A 120 -8.12 2.82 7.16
N ARG A 121 -8.51 4.06 7.48
CA ARG A 121 -9.52 4.36 8.50
C ARG A 121 -10.84 4.76 7.87
N PHE A 122 -11.90 4.21 8.37
CA PHE A 122 -13.28 4.51 8.02
C PHE A 122 -13.93 5.21 9.21
N ASN A 123 -14.16 6.52 9.13
CA ASN A 123 -14.84 7.26 10.19
C ASN A 123 -16.34 7.35 9.87
N ARG A 124 -17.14 6.63 10.66
CA ARG A 124 -18.58 6.52 10.47
C ARG A 124 -19.30 7.83 10.72
N LEU A 125 -18.91 8.55 11.76
CA LEU A 125 -19.60 9.79 12.14
C LEU A 125 -19.33 10.94 11.19
N ARG A 126 -18.16 10.95 10.53
CA ARG A 126 -17.80 11.93 9.49
C ARG A 126 -18.15 11.49 8.08
N GLN A 127 -18.55 10.22 7.88
CA GLN A 127 -18.74 9.62 6.56
C GLN A 127 -17.54 9.87 5.63
N LYS A 128 -16.33 9.63 6.18
CA LYS A 128 -15.06 9.80 5.46
C LYS A 128 -14.18 8.58 5.59
N ILE A 129 -13.34 8.39 4.57
CA ILE A 129 -12.22 7.45 4.61
C ILE A 129 -10.90 8.23 4.64
N TYR A 130 -9.95 7.74 5.41
CA TYR A 130 -8.59 8.27 5.52
C TYR A 130 -7.63 7.16 5.14
N ILE A 131 -6.80 7.43 4.15
CA ILE A 131 -5.90 6.46 3.56
C ILE A 131 -4.47 6.88 3.89
N TYR A 132 -3.75 6.05 4.61
CA TYR A 132 -2.33 6.23 4.85
C TYR A 132 -1.58 5.74 3.61
N GLU A 133 -0.94 6.63 2.88
CA GLU A 133 -0.25 6.29 1.65
C GLU A 133 1.23 6.66 1.76
N PHE A 134 2.09 5.68 1.54
CA PHE A 134 3.52 5.91 1.40
C PHE A 134 3.87 6.06 -0.08
N ARG A 135 4.34 7.24 -0.46
CA ARG A 135 4.77 7.52 -1.84
C ARG A 135 6.28 7.47 -1.96
N TYR A 136 6.74 6.93 -3.07
CA TYR A 136 8.15 6.88 -3.40
C TYR A 136 8.38 7.12 -4.90
N ASP A 137 9.57 7.58 -5.24
CA ASP A 137 9.99 7.82 -6.62
C ASP A 137 11.24 6.97 -6.92
N ARG A 138 11.14 6.14 -7.97
CA ARG A 138 12.21 5.22 -8.35
C ARG A 138 13.41 5.93 -8.97
N ILE A 139 13.19 7.08 -9.60
CA ILE A 139 14.25 7.83 -10.30
C ILE A 139 14.96 8.77 -9.32
N PHE A 140 14.18 9.50 -8.53
CA PHE A 140 14.70 10.51 -7.58
C PHE A 140 14.73 9.98 -6.15
N SER A 141 15.53 8.93 -5.93
CA SER A 141 15.60 8.21 -4.65
C SER A 141 16.00 9.09 -3.46
N PHE A 142 16.72 10.19 -3.66
CA PHE A 142 17.16 11.10 -2.60
C PHE A 142 16.25 12.33 -2.42
N SER A 143 15.21 12.48 -3.21
CA SER A 143 14.28 13.61 -3.09
C SER A 143 13.34 13.42 -1.90
N ARG A 144 13.53 14.20 -0.83
CA ARG A 144 12.64 14.19 0.36
C ARG A 144 11.18 14.57 0.02
N LYS A 145 10.96 15.39 -1.01
CA LYS A 145 9.62 15.81 -1.43
C LYS A 145 8.80 14.70 -2.11
N ARG A 146 9.49 13.73 -2.71
CA ARG A 146 8.89 12.63 -3.48
C ARG A 146 8.79 11.32 -2.69
N TRP A 147 9.41 11.28 -1.49
CA TRP A 147 9.41 10.16 -0.59
C TRP A 147 8.74 10.52 0.72
N GLY A 148 7.86 9.67 1.20
CA GLY A 148 7.24 9.82 2.50
C GLY A 148 5.73 9.60 2.51
N VAL A 149 5.17 9.73 3.68
CA VAL A 149 3.74 9.53 3.93
C VAL A 149 2.96 10.74 3.43
N LYS A 150 1.93 10.48 2.64
CA LYS A 150 1.00 11.48 2.11
C LYS A 150 -0.43 10.96 2.29
N PRO A 151 -0.99 11.11 3.49
CA PRO A 151 -2.34 10.65 3.73
C PRO A 151 -3.34 11.48 2.93
N VAL A 152 -4.40 10.82 2.51
CA VAL A 152 -5.51 11.43 1.77
C VAL A 152 -6.82 11.09 2.46
N ALA A 153 -7.79 12.02 2.36
CA ALA A 153 -9.13 11.83 2.90
C ALA A 153 -10.16 12.03 1.78
N TYR A 154 -11.17 11.16 1.73
CA TYR A 154 -12.27 11.20 0.77
C TYR A 154 -13.60 10.97 1.47
N ASN A 155 -14.70 11.45 0.87
CA ASN A 155 -16.02 11.11 1.35
C ASN A 155 -16.33 9.63 1.06
N TRP A 156 -17.03 9.00 1.95
CA TRP A 156 -17.39 7.59 1.83
C TRP A 156 -18.24 7.30 0.60
N ASP A 157 -19.22 8.16 0.29
CA ASP A 157 -20.13 7.99 -0.84
C ASP A 157 -19.47 8.08 -2.21
N ASP A 158 -18.29 8.72 -2.28
CA ASP A 158 -17.54 8.88 -3.53
C ASP A 158 -16.64 7.68 -3.84
N VAL A 159 -16.64 6.62 -2.99
CA VAL A 159 -15.74 5.48 -3.09
C VAL A 159 -16.44 4.25 -3.67
N THR A 160 -15.77 3.59 -4.60
CA THR A 160 -16.19 2.31 -5.18
C THR A 160 -15.03 1.32 -5.09
N ALA A 161 -15.31 0.10 -4.65
CA ALA A 161 -14.31 -0.97 -4.67
C ALA A 161 -14.40 -1.71 -6.01
N GLU A 162 -13.29 -1.76 -6.73
CA GLU A 162 -13.16 -2.34 -8.07
C GLU A 162 -12.27 -3.57 -8.05
N VAL A 163 -12.68 -4.65 -8.68
CA VAL A 163 -11.88 -5.88 -8.84
C VAL A 163 -11.11 -5.84 -10.14
N TYR A 164 -9.82 -6.06 -10.04
CA TYR A 164 -8.89 -6.14 -11.17
C TYR A 164 -8.33 -7.55 -11.31
N ARG A 165 -8.32 -8.05 -12.54
CA ARG A 165 -7.75 -9.34 -12.93
C ARG A 165 -6.71 -9.13 -14.00
N VAL A 166 -5.47 -9.47 -13.69
CA VAL A 166 -4.35 -9.33 -14.62
C VAL A 166 -3.64 -10.66 -14.73
N TYR A 167 -3.47 -11.12 -15.96
CA TYR A 167 -2.66 -12.31 -16.21
C TYR A 167 -1.20 -11.95 -16.24
N ALA A 168 -0.43 -12.49 -15.30
CA ALA A 168 1.01 -12.25 -15.17
C ALA A 168 1.77 -13.58 -15.24
N PRO A 169 2.26 -13.98 -16.44
CA PRO A 169 2.86 -15.30 -16.66
C PRO A 169 4.06 -15.61 -15.76
N GLY A 170 4.83 -14.60 -15.35
CA GLY A 170 5.97 -14.74 -14.47
C GLY A 170 5.63 -14.79 -12.97
N HIS A 171 4.36 -14.60 -12.57
CA HIS A 171 3.93 -14.47 -11.18
C HIS A 171 2.86 -15.49 -10.78
N GLY A 172 2.80 -16.63 -11.44
CA GLY A 172 1.88 -17.70 -11.07
C GLY A 172 0.51 -17.67 -11.72
N GLY A 173 0.29 -16.84 -12.74
CA GLY A 173 -0.95 -16.83 -13.53
C GLY A 173 -1.84 -15.62 -13.29
N LEU A 174 -3.10 -15.83 -12.87
CA LEU A 174 -4.07 -14.77 -12.66
C LEU A 174 -3.86 -14.09 -11.30
N ILE A 175 -3.60 -12.79 -11.33
CA ILE A 175 -3.54 -11.94 -10.14
C ILE A 175 -4.85 -11.20 -10.01
N GLU A 176 -5.50 -11.32 -8.86
CA GLU A 176 -6.73 -10.60 -8.53
C GLU A 176 -6.41 -9.57 -7.44
N ASN A 177 -6.64 -8.30 -7.74
CA ASN A 177 -6.46 -7.21 -6.78
C ASN A 177 -7.77 -6.46 -6.60
N VAL A 178 -7.96 -5.88 -5.42
CA VAL A 178 -9.06 -4.92 -5.20
C VAL A 178 -8.47 -3.53 -5.01
N MET A 179 -9.05 -2.57 -5.73
CA MET A 179 -8.71 -1.16 -5.67
C MET A 179 -9.90 -0.35 -5.18
N LEU A 180 -9.65 0.72 -4.46
CA LEU A 180 -10.66 1.73 -4.15
C LEU A 180 -10.54 2.87 -5.17
N SER A 181 -11.56 3.03 -5.99
CA SER A 181 -11.71 4.16 -6.91
C SER A 181 -12.48 5.26 -6.24
N VAL A 182 -11.97 6.48 -6.33
CA VAL A 182 -12.62 7.68 -5.82
C VAL A 182 -13.16 8.49 -6.99
N ARG A 183 -14.45 8.83 -6.93
CA ARG A 183 -15.11 9.60 -7.98
C ARG A 183 -15.35 11.03 -7.56
N ASN A 184 -15.27 11.95 -8.52
CA ASN A 184 -15.72 13.31 -8.31
C ASN A 184 -17.26 13.31 -8.27
N PRO A 185 -17.91 13.82 -7.20
CA PRO A 185 -19.38 13.81 -7.10
C PRO A 185 -20.08 14.64 -8.19
N GLU A 186 -19.41 15.65 -8.73
CA GLU A 186 -19.99 16.55 -9.75
C GLU A 186 -19.87 15.95 -11.16
N THR A 187 -18.71 15.42 -11.52
CA THR A 187 -18.43 14.92 -12.89
C THR A 187 -18.53 13.41 -13.04
N ASN A 188 -18.64 12.69 -11.92
CA ASN A 188 -18.57 11.23 -11.82
C ASN A 188 -17.27 10.61 -12.41
N GLU A 189 -16.26 11.42 -12.68
CA GLU A 189 -14.97 10.99 -13.17
C GLU A 189 -14.11 10.41 -12.05
N VAL A 190 -13.31 9.40 -12.36
CA VAL A 190 -12.37 8.84 -11.39
C VAL A 190 -11.19 9.78 -11.20
N ILE A 191 -11.04 10.29 -9.99
CA ILE A 191 -9.99 11.23 -9.61
C ILE A 191 -8.81 10.57 -8.90
N ASP A 192 -9.03 9.40 -8.29
CA ASP A 192 -7.98 8.61 -7.66
C ASP A 192 -8.30 7.11 -7.66
N ARG A 193 -7.25 6.28 -7.62
CA ARG A 193 -7.33 4.85 -7.37
C ARG A 193 -6.26 4.45 -6.37
N VAL A 194 -6.71 3.82 -5.31
CA VAL A 194 -5.84 3.39 -4.21
C VAL A 194 -5.90 1.88 -4.11
N PHE A 195 -4.75 1.26 -3.99
CA PHE A 195 -4.67 -0.16 -3.74
C PHE A 195 -5.36 -0.52 -2.41
N PHE A 196 -6.14 -1.59 -2.40
CA PHE A 196 -6.85 -2.05 -1.22
C PHE A 196 -6.35 -3.41 -0.73
N THR A 197 -6.44 -4.45 -1.57
CA THR A 197 -5.95 -5.79 -1.21
C THR A 197 -5.32 -6.51 -2.41
N HIS A 198 -4.41 -7.45 -2.11
CA HIS A 198 -3.73 -8.27 -3.11
C HIS A 198 -4.54 -9.48 -3.57
N ASP A 199 -5.68 -9.76 -2.97
CA ASP A 199 -6.55 -10.87 -3.35
C ASP A 199 -8.02 -10.51 -3.15
N LEU A 200 -8.86 -11.23 -3.86
CA LEU A 200 -10.30 -11.00 -3.89
C LEU A 200 -10.98 -11.34 -2.56
N TYR A 201 -10.56 -12.43 -1.89
CA TYR A 201 -11.20 -12.87 -0.65
C TYR A 201 -11.05 -11.81 0.46
N HIS A 202 -9.85 -11.30 0.67
CA HIS A 202 -9.62 -10.21 1.64
C HIS A 202 -10.32 -8.92 1.20
N GLY A 203 -10.31 -8.62 -0.10
CA GLY A 203 -10.98 -7.45 -0.64
C GLY A 203 -12.50 -7.47 -0.41
N GLU A 204 -13.17 -8.59 -0.70
CA GLU A 204 -14.60 -8.77 -0.40
C GLU A 204 -14.88 -8.67 1.10
N ALA A 205 -14.08 -9.33 1.93
CA ALA A 205 -14.24 -9.35 3.38
C ALA A 205 -14.08 -7.95 3.99
N TYR A 206 -12.97 -7.29 3.70
CA TYR A 206 -12.70 -5.94 4.23
C TYR A 206 -13.71 -4.90 3.73
N TRP A 207 -14.11 -4.99 2.47
CA TRP A 207 -15.13 -4.11 1.92
C TRP A 207 -16.50 -4.33 2.57
N ALA A 208 -16.87 -5.58 2.86
CA ALA A 208 -18.12 -5.90 3.57
C ALA A 208 -18.05 -5.43 5.03
N ILE A 209 -16.94 -5.63 5.73
CA ILE A 209 -16.69 -5.14 7.09
C ILE A 209 -16.81 -3.62 7.13
N ALA A 210 -16.14 -2.91 6.21
CA ALA A 210 -16.17 -1.46 6.14
C ALA A 210 -17.59 -0.93 5.89
N ARG A 211 -18.34 -1.53 4.93
CA ARG A 211 -19.72 -1.12 4.65
C ARG A 211 -20.64 -1.37 5.85
N LEU A 212 -20.52 -2.53 6.50
CA LEU A 212 -21.32 -2.87 7.66
C LEU A 212 -21.07 -1.90 8.81
N PHE A 213 -19.78 -1.60 9.08
CA PHE A 213 -19.40 -0.62 10.09
C PHE A 213 -19.93 0.78 9.79
N MET A 214 -19.72 1.27 8.56
CA MET A 214 -20.13 2.61 8.15
C MET A 214 -21.65 2.82 8.18
N GLN A 215 -22.43 1.79 7.88
CA GLN A 215 -23.88 1.85 7.85
C GLN A 215 -24.53 1.60 9.22
N GLN A 216 -24.06 0.59 9.96
CA GLN A 216 -24.75 0.09 11.14
C GLN A 216 -23.95 0.23 12.45
N GLY A 217 -22.64 0.50 12.33
CA GLY A 217 -21.76 0.67 13.48
C GLY A 217 -21.09 -0.62 13.96
N PRO A 218 -20.31 -0.53 15.06
CA PRO A 218 -19.50 -1.64 15.52
C PRO A 218 -20.30 -2.85 16.03
N GLU A 219 -21.50 -2.63 16.57
CA GLU A 219 -22.35 -3.71 17.09
C GLU A 219 -22.83 -4.67 16.00
N ALA A 220 -22.90 -4.19 14.75
CA ALA A 220 -23.27 -5.01 13.60
C ALA A 220 -22.12 -5.88 13.10
N LEU A 221 -20.90 -5.60 13.53
CA LEU A 221 -19.74 -6.40 13.13
C LEU A 221 -19.80 -7.78 13.79
N PRO A 222 -19.34 -8.82 13.08
CA PRO A 222 -19.29 -10.14 13.68
C PRO A 222 -18.26 -10.18 14.80
N LYS A 223 -18.40 -11.14 15.69
CA LYS A 223 -17.30 -11.49 16.61
C LYS A 223 -16.18 -12.09 15.77
N PHE A 224 -15.10 -11.33 15.60
CA PHE A 224 -13.92 -11.82 14.89
C PHE A 224 -13.30 -13.00 15.65
N VAL A 225 -12.89 -14.03 14.91
CA VAL A 225 -12.16 -15.19 15.47
C VAL A 225 -10.83 -14.76 16.07
N HIS A 226 -10.21 -13.76 15.47
CA HIS A 226 -8.99 -13.15 15.96
C HIS A 226 -9.32 -11.75 16.47
N PRO A 227 -8.89 -11.39 17.69
CA PRO A 227 -9.11 -10.04 18.20
C PRO A 227 -8.40 -9.02 17.33
N PRO A 228 -8.92 -7.79 17.25
CA PRO A 228 -8.23 -6.68 16.61
C PRO A 228 -6.80 -6.55 17.13
N ARG A 229 -5.85 -6.36 16.24
CA ARG A 229 -4.44 -6.25 16.59
C ARG A 229 -3.78 -5.19 15.73
N ASP A 230 -3.20 -4.19 16.37
CA ASP A 230 -2.42 -3.18 15.67
C ASP A 230 -1.10 -3.79 15.16
N TRP A 231 -0.92 -3.81 13.88
CA TRP A 231 0.30 -4.29 13.22
C TRP A 231 1.53 -3.44 13.58
N ASN A 232 1.33 -2.23 14.09
CA ASN A 232 2.40 -1.41 14.62
C ASN A 232 3.11 -2.06 15.82
N ASP A 233 2.37 -2.83 16.61
CA ASP A 233 2.87 -3.47 17.81
C ASP A 233 3.29 -4.91 17.58
N ASP A 234 3.15 -5.41 16.34
CA ASP A 234 3.56 -6.76 15.99
C ASP A 234 5.04 -6.83 15.61
N ASP A 235 5.87 -7.27 16.55
CA ASP A 235 7.30 -7.49 16.33
C ASP A 235 7.61 -8.92 15.82
N GLY A 236 6.57 -9.76 15.57
CA GLY A 236 6.71 -11.20 15.53
C GLY A 236 6.95 -11.85 14.16
N LEU A 237 6.85 -11.16 13.02
CA LEU A 237 6.81 -11.85 11.73
C LEU A 237 8.16 -11.95 11.00
N SER A 238 9.09 -11.05 11.24
CA SER A 238 10.42 -11.07 10.61
C SER A 238 11.34 -10.06 11.29
N HIS A 239 12.62 -10.40 11.43
CA HIS A 239 13.64 -9.49 11.95
C HIS A 239 13.70 -8.17 11.16
N MET A 240 13.42 -8.21 9.86
CA MET A 240 13.39 -7.01 9.01
C MET A 240 12.11 -6.18 9.21
N HIS A 241 11.03 -6.80 9.68
CA HIS A 241 9.81 -6.08 10.03
C HIS A 241 10.01 -5.17 11.26
N CYS A 242 10.80 -5.62 12.23
CA CYS A 242 11.17 -4.81 13.41
C CYS A 242 11.94 -3.54 13.05
N LEU A 243 12.74 -3.57 11.95
CA LEU A 243 13.50 -2.41 11.47
C LEU A 243 12.62 -1.40 10.71
N ALA A 244 11.42 -1.80 10.29
CA ALA A 244 10.54 -0.94 9.54
C ALA A 244 9.96 0.17 10.42
N PRO A 245 9.86 1.41 9.91
CA PRO A 245 9.22 2.50 10.62
C PRO A 245 7.78 2.15 11.01
N LYS A 246 7.39 2.52 12.23
CA LYS A 246 5.99 2.42 12.66
C LYS A 246 5.12 3.38 11.85
N VAL A 247 3.83 3.07 11.75
CA VAL A 247 2.84 3.96 11.17
C VAL A 247 2.61 5.14 12.11
N HIS A 248 2.87 6.33 11.62
CA HIS A 248 2.61 7.58 12.33
C HIS A 248 1.76 8.49 11.45
N TRP A 249 0.49 8.61 11.81
CA TRP A 249 -0.40 9.54 11.15
C TRP A 249 0.01 10.99 11.48
N PRO A 250 -0.05 11.94 10.52
CA PRO A 250 0.06 13.35 10.84
C PRO A 250 -1.01 13.77 11.86
N GLU A 251 -0.64 14.60 12.84
CA GLU A 251 -1.46 14.90 14.02
C GLU A 251 -2.86 15.44 13.69
N ASP A 252 -2.98 16.28 12.66
CA ASP A 252 -4.23 16.83 12.17
C ASP A 252 -5.17 15.74 11.66
N ILE A 253 -4.65 14.84 10.81
CA ILE A 253 -5.41 13.73 10.23
C ILE A 253 -5.68 12.65 11.27
N ASP A 254 -4.71 12.37 12.16
CA ASP A 254 -4.91 11.40 13.24
C ASP A 254 -6.07 11.82 14.12
N ARG A 255 -6.10 13.09 14.55
CA ARG A 255 -7.17 13.66 15.34
C ARG A 255 -8.50 13.64 14.58
N GLU A 256 -8.52 14.14 13.32
CA GLU A 256 -9.76 14.17 12.53
C GLU A 256 -10.33 12.77 12.31
N SER A 257 -9.48 11.79 11.97
CA SER A 257 -9.92 10.44 11.67
C SER A 257 -10.46 9.65 12.87
N ARG A 258 -10.06 10.03 14.10
CA ARG A 258 -10.45 9.35 15.35
C ARG A 258 -11.60 10.03 16.10
N THR A 259 -12.02 11.21 15.67
CA THR A 259 -13.03 12.00 16.42
C THR A 259 -14.31 12.18 15.61
N ALA A 260 -15.41 12.39 16.31
CA ALA A 260 -16.66 12.86 15.74
C ALA A 260 -16.48 14.29 15.16
N PRO A 261 -17.35 14.72 14.22
CA PRO A 261 -17.43 16.13 13.86
C PRO A 261 -17.63 16.96 15.12
N SER A 262 -16.91 18.08 15.24
CA SER A 262 -17.28 19.11 16.22
C SER A 262 -18.53 19.82 15.70
N ASP A 263 -19.53 19.92 16.54
CA ASP A 263 -20.74 20.70 16.30
C ASP A 263 -20.42 22.17 16.02
#